data_1f9f6a7f5c7cd09687063afb9083c051
#
_entry.id   1f9f6a7f5c7cd09687063afb9083c051
#
_cell.length_a   1.000
_cell.length_b   1.000
_cell.length_c   1.000
_cell.angle_alpha   90.00
_cell.angle_beta   90.00
_cell.angle_gamma   90.00
#
_symmetry.space_group_name_H-M   'P 1'
#
loop_
_entity.id
_entity.type
_entity.pdbx_description
1 polymer ?
#
loop_
_entity_poly.entity_id
_entity_poly.type
_entity_poly.pdbx_seq_one_letter_code
_entity_poly.pdbx_strand_id
1 'polypeptide(L)' 'MIFWMRVESRPGRRPTDAEATQAAILEAAKVHFAKSGYDGTYLRDIAADAGVDAALINRYFGGKDGLFAAA' A
#
# COMPACT_ATOMS: atom_id res chain seq x y z
N MET A 1 -2.59 31.82 10.33
CA MET A 1 -2.56 31.32 9.71
C MET A 1 -2.63 30.68 9.29
N ILE A 2 -2.59 30.48 9.29
CA ILE A 2 -2.64 29.70 8.60
C ILE A 2 -2.76 29.10 8.07
N PHE A 3 -2.64 28.63 8.14
CA PHE A 3 -2.65 27.84 7.40
C PHE A 3 -2.92 27.19 7.11
N TRP A 4 -2.88 27.16 7.50
CA TRP A 4 -3.14 26.43 7.03
C TRP A 4 -3.49 25.85 6.64
N MET A 5 -3.38 25.84 6.74
CA MET A 5 -3.77 25.22 6.18
C MET A 5 -4.15 24.75 5.74
N ARG A 6 -4.11 24.61 6.02
CA ARG A 6 -4.41 24.12 5.43
C ARG A 6 -4.80 23.66 4.94
N VAL A 7 -4.76 23.23 5.11
CA VAL A 7 -5.07 22.76 4.37
C VAL A 7 -5.76 22.53 4.00
N GLU A 8 -5.70 22.31 3.96
CA GLU A 8 -6.39 22.11 3.49
C GLU A 8 -6.95 21.14 3.02
N SER A 9 -7.13 20.51 3.54
CA SER A 9 -7.70 19.40 2.94
C SER A 9 -8.89 19.77 2.18
N ARG A 10 -9.15 19.10 1.12
CA ARG A 10 -10.21 19.35 0.34
C ARG A 10 -11.40 18.73 0.90
N PRO A 11 -12.40 19.44 1.21
CA PRO A 11 -13.64 18.89 1.75
C PRO A 11 -14.22 17.85 0.82
N GLY A 12 -14.69 16.78 1.38
CA GLY A 12 -15.37 15.75 0.63
C GLY A 12 -14.49 14.81 -0.13
N ARG A 13 -13.21 15.09 -0.19
CA ARG A 13 -12.31 14.22 -0.89
C ARG A 13 -11.77 13.16 0.06
N ARG A 14 -12.13 11.94 -0.20
CA ARG A 14 -11.65 10.82 0.58
C ARG A 14 -11.15 9.74 -0.33
N PRO A 15 -10.11 8.99 0.05
CA PRO A 15 -9.71 7.83 -0.73
C PRO A 15 -10.83 6.81 -0.77
N THR A 16 -10.98 6.12 -1.88
CA THR A 16 -11.91 5.00 -1.94
C THR A 16 -11.33 3.86 -1.12
N ASP A 17 -12.17 2.85 -0.82
CA ASP A 17 -11.69 1.68 -0.12
C ASP A 17 -10.56 1.00 -0.88
N ALA A 18 -10.67 0.93 -2.21
CA ALA A 18 -9.63 0.33 -3.02
C ALA A 18 -8.34 1.13 -2.95
N GLU A 19 -8.44 2.45 -3.01
CA GLU A 19 -7.26 3.31 -2.93
C GLU A 19 -6.59 3.18 -1.57
N ALA A 20 -7.38 3.17 -0.50
CA ALA A 20 -6.85 3.03 0.84
C ALA A 20 -6.18 1.67 1.02
N THR A 21 -6.79 0.63 0.48
CA THR A 21 -6.23 -0.71 0.55
C THR A 21 -4.91 -0.79 -0.21
N GLN A 22 -4.87 -0.22 -1.42
CA GLN A 22 -3.65 -0.21 -2.20
C GLN A 22 -2.54 0.56 -1.50
N ALA A 23 -2.86 1.67 -0.87
CA ALA A 23 -1.86 2.45 -0.13
C ALA A 23 -1.31 1.65 1.04
N ALA A 24 -2.16 0.94 1.76
CA ALA A 24 -1.73 0.12 2.88
C ALA A 24 -0.81 -1.01 2.40
N ILE A 25 -1.17 -1.64 1.29
CA ILE A 25 -0.34 -2.71 0.72
C ILE A 25 1.02 -2.15 0.30
N LEU A 26 1.05 -0.99 -0.35
CA LEU A 26 2.31 -0.40 -0.79
C LEU A 26 3.21 -0.03 0.37
N GLU A 27 2.64 0.51 1.45
CA GLU A 27 3.45 0.85 2.62
C GLU A 27 4.05 -0.41 3.25
N ALA A 28 3.26 -1.45 3.39
CA ALA A 28 3.77 -2.71 3.93
C ALA A 28 4.83 -3.30 3.00
N ALA A 29 4.59 -3.24 1.69
CA ALA A 29 5.52 -3.77 0.71
C ALA A 29 6.87 -3.06 0.78
N LYS A 30 6.87 -1.74 0.89
CA LYS A 30 8.12 -0.98 0.99
C LYS A 30 8.96 -1.43 2.17
N VAL A 31 8.32 -1.63 3.31
CA VAL A 31 9.02 -2.07 4.52
C VAL A 31 9.60 -3.47 4.31
N HIS A 32 8.78 -4.38 3.79
CA HIS A 32 9.24 -5.76 3.61
C HIS A 32 10.35 -5.87 2.58
N PHE A 33 10.22 -5.18 1.45
CA PHE A 33 11.26 -5.24 0.42
C PHE A 33 12.54 -4.58 0.88
N ALA A 34 12.45 -3.48 1.62
CA ALA A 34 13.64 -2.83 2.15
C ALA A 34 14.38 -3.68 3.17
N LYS A 35 13.61 -4.46 3.94
CA LYS A 35 14.17 -5.24 5.02
C LYS A 35 14.71 -6.58 4.55
N SER A 36 14.00 -7.24 3.66
CA SER A 36 14.29 -8.62 3.27
C SER A 36 14.65 -8.78 1.80
N GLY A 37 14.56 -7.74 1.02
CA GLY A 37 14.81 -7.81 -0.43
C GLY A 37 13.67 -8.49 -1.15
N TYR A 38 13.77 -8.52 -2.48
CA TYR A 38 12.71 -9.10 -3.30
C TYR A 38 12.53 -10.59 -2.98
N ASP A 39 13.63 -11.34 -3.00
CA ASP A 39 13.55 -12.79 -2.81
C ASP A 39 13.11 -13.19 -1.41
N GLY A 40 13.42 -12.37 -0.42
CA GLY A 40 13.09 -12.68 0.96
C GLY A 40 11.72 -12.20 1.40
N THR A 41 10.95 -11.62 0.49
CA THR A 41 9.65 -11.05 0.82
C THR A 41 8.55 -11.93 0.24
N TYR A 42 7.49 -12.17 1.04
CA TYR A 42 6.37 -12.97 0.62
C TYR A 42 5.09 -12.16 0.66
N LEU A 43 4.23 -12.36 -0.35
CA LEU A 43 2.96 -11.63 -0.42
C LEU A 43 2.10 -11.86 0.80
N ARG A 44 2.10 -13.07 1.35
CA ARG A 44 1.28 -13.35 2.53
C ARG A 44 1.71 -12.53 3.73
N ASP A 45 3.00 -12.26 3.86
CA ASP A 45 3.49 -11.44 4.97
C ASP A 45 3.09 -9.99 4.79
N ILE A 46 3.18 -9.49 3.56
CA ILE A 46 2.73 -8.14 3.24
C ILE A 46 1.24 -8.02 3.50
N ALA A 47 0.47 -9.03 3.07
CA ALA A 47 -0.97 -9.03 3.26
C ALA A 47 -1.33 -9.00 4.75
N ALA A 48 -0.62 -9.78 5.55
CA ALA A 48 -0.88 -9.81 6.99
C ALA A 48 -0.64 -8.43 7.62
N ASP A 49 0.45 -7.78 7.24
CA ASP A 49 0.76 -6.45 7.77
C ASP A 49 -0.24 -5.40 7.28
N ALA A 50 -0.68 -5.51 6.05
CA ALA A 50 -1.65 -4.58 5.50
C ALA A 50 -3.09 -4.87 5.95
N GLY A 51 -3.30 -6.04 6.56
CA GLY A 51 -4.64 -6.42 7.03
C GLY A 51 -5.56 -6.84 5.91
N VAL A 52 -5.02 -7.43 4.84
CA VAL A 52 -5.81 -7.84 3.68
C VAL A 52 -5.48 -9.27 3.30
N ASP A 53 -6.28 -9.82 2.39
CA ASP A 53 -6.01 -11.14 1.82
C ASP A 53 -4.96 -11.00 0.73
N ALA A 54 -4.04 -11.96 0.65
CA ALA A 54 -3.02 -11.96 -0.38
C ALA A 54 -3.62 -11.95 -1.78
N ALA A 55 -4.80 -12.53 -1.96
CA ALA A 55 -5.50 -12.50 -3.24
C ALA A 55 -5.77 -11.08 -3.71
N LEU A 56 -6.01 -10.16 -2.79
CA LEU A 56 -6.21 -8.75 -3.16
C LEU A 56 -4.96 -8.14 -3.73
N ILE A 57 -3.80 -8.52 -3.21
CA ILE A 57 -2.54 -7.99 -3.74
C ILE A 57 -2.36 -8.45 -5.18
N ASN A 58 -2.64 -9.72 -5.45
CA ASN A 58 -2.59 -10.22 -6.83
C ASN A 58 -3.55 -9.47 -7.73
N ARG A 59 -4.72 -9.17 -7.21
CA ARG A 59 -5.76 -8.52 -7.98
C ARG A 59 -5.39 -7.09 -8.35
N TYR A 60 -4.84 -6.35 -7.39
CA TYR A 60 -4.52 -4.95 -7.61
C TYR A 60 -3.19 -4.74 -8.32
N PHE A 61 -2.22 -5.56 -8.06
CA PHE A 61 -0.86 -5.34 -8.54
C PHE A 61 -0.36 -6.40 -9.50
N GLY A 62 -1.08 -7.50 -9.63
CA GLY A 62 -0.69 -8.56 -10.55
C GLY A 62 0.40 -9.47 -10.02
N GLY A 63 0.58 -9.49 -8.71
CA GLY A 63 1.55 -10.37 -8.09
C GLY A 63 2.74 -9.63 -7.51
N LYS A 64 3.74 -10.39 -7.13
CA LYS A 64 4.90 -9.85 -6.44
C LYS A 64 5.70 -8.90 -7.34
N ASP A 65 5.86 -9.24 -8.61
CA ASP A 65 6.60 -8.40 -9.53
C ASP A 65 5.94 -7.05 -9.71
N GLY A 66 4.62 -7.05 -9.91
CA GLY A 66 3.88 -5.81 -10.05
C GLY A 66 3.93 -4.97 -8.79
N LEU A 67 3.86 -5.64 -7.65
CA LEU A 67 3.94 -4.93 -6.37
C LEU A 67 5.31 -4.32 -6.16
N PHE A 68 6.36 -5.07 -6.48
CA PHE A 68 7.71 -4.57 -6.33
C PHE A 68 7.95 -3.35 -7.22
N ALA A 69 7.44 -3.39 -8.43
CA ALA A 69 7.57 -2.27 -9.36
C ALA A 69 6.83 -1.03 -8.86
N ALA A 70 5.71 -1.23 -8.18
CA ALA A 70 4.91 -0.12 -7.66
C ALA A 70 5.46 0.43 -6.35
N ALA A 71 6.19 -0.38 -5.62
CA ALA A 71 6.76 0.05 -4.33
C ALA A 71 8.11 0.80 -4.48
#